data_1111a9668e40fc9f3bd41dace3f8bbfa
#
_entry.id   1111a9668e40fc9f3bd41dace3f8bbfa
#
_cell.length_a   1.000
_cell.length_b   1.000
_cell.length_c   1.000
_cell.angle_alpha   90.00
_cell.angle_beta   90.00
_cell.angle_gamma   90.00
#
_symmetry.space_group_name_H-M   'P 1'
#
loop_
_entity.id
_entity.type
_entity.pdbx_description
1 polymer ?
#
loop_
_entity_poly.entity_id
_entity_poly.type
_entity_poly.pdbx_seq_one_letter_code
_entity_poly.pdbx_strand_id
1 'polypeptide(L)'
;MYTTPDKSKHVNKAELEYIEQDKNEKDVVVVEEEHEKKIGFLQCFTFKQTWAFVVGKFMTDGVWWFFLFWTPSYLNTQFGIKTSDPLGMGLIFTLYAITMLSIYGGKLPTIFINRSGMNPYAARMKAMLIFAFFPLLVLLAQPLGTISPWFPVIMIGIGGAAHQSWSANIFSTVGDMFPKSAIATVTGIGGMAGGVGSMILQKVAGNLFVYADATQMTFMGFTGKPAGYFIIFCVCAVAYLIGWTIMKILVPKYKVIVLE
;
A
#
# COMPACT_ATOMS: atom_id res chain seq x y z
N MET A 1 -24.90 0.25 18.70
CA MET A 1 -24.45 -1.07 19.19
C MET A 1 -24.37 -1.99 17.98
N TYR A 2 -23.29 -2.77 17.86
CA TYR A 2 -23.15 -3.77 16.82
C TYR A 2 -24.12 -4.93 17.10
N THR A 3 -24.90 -5.32 16.08
CA THR A 3 -25.76 -6.52 16.11
C THR A 3 -25.37 -7.43 14.97
N THR A 4 -25.42 -8.73 15.19
CA THR A 4 -25.19 -9.73 14.15
C THR A 4 -26.29 -9.65 13.08
N PRO A 5 -26.01 -10.02 11.81
CA PRO A 5 -26.99 -9.93 10.72
C PRO A 5 -28.34 -10.58 11.03
N ASP A 6 -28.34 -11.75 11.70
CA ASP A 6 -29.54 -12.51 12.14
C ASP A 6 -30.42 -11.75 13.14
N LYS A 7 -29.83 -10.80 13.89
CA LYS A 7 -30.55 -9.97 14.89
C LYS A 7 -30.78 -8.54 14.41
N SER A 8 -30.29 -8.18 13.22
CA SER A 8 -30.44 -6.85 12.67
C SER A 8 -31.83 -6.65 12.06
N LYS A 9 -32.53 -5.59 12.47
CA LYS A 9 -33.83 -5.19 11.91
C LYS A 9 -33.71 -4.60 10.47
N HIS A 10 -32.51 -4.36 9.99
CA HIS A 10 -32.24 -3.74 8.69
C HIS A 10 -31.87 -4.76 7.61
N VAL A 11 -31.62 -6.01 7.98
CA VAL A 11 -31.28 -7.09 7.04
C VAL A 11 -32.57 -7.78 6.60
N ASN A 12 -32.80 -7.87 5.30
CA ASN A 12 -33.94 -8.60 4.75
C ASN A 12 -33.63 -10.12 4.60
N LYS A 13 -34.67 -10.94 4.36
CA LYS A 13 -34.49 -12.39 4.27
C LYS A 13 -33.54 -12.83 3.16
N ALA A 14 -33.63 -12.23 1.98
CA ALA A 14 -32.78 -12.58 0.85
C ALA A 14 -31.27 -12.19 1.12
N GLU A 15 -31.03 -11.08 1.82
CA GLU A 15 -29.73 -10.67 2.24
C GLU A 15 -29.17 -11.59 3.32
N LEU A 16 -30.01 -12.04 4.26
CA LEU A 16 -29.61 -13.00 5.28
C LEU A 16 -29.26 -14.36 4.65
N GLU A 17 -30.10 -14.87 3.73
CA GLU A 17 -29.79 -16.06 2.96
C GLU A 17 -28.49 -15.98 2.19
N TYR A 18 -28.21 -14.82 1.56
CA TYR A 18 -26.94 -14.58 0.87
C TYR A 18 -25.74 -14.60 1.83
N ILE A 19 -25.86 -13.96 2.99
CA ILE A 19 -24.81 -13.94 4.03
C ILE A 19 -24.61 -15.36 4.63
N GLU A 20 -25.66 -16.17 4.68
CA GLU A 20 -25.62 -17.51 5.26
C GLU A 20 -25.32 -18.62 4.24
N GLN A 21 -25.22 -18.31 2.94
CA GLN A 21 -24.85 -19.30 1.91
C GLN A 21 -23.57 -20.04 2.28
N ASP A 22 -22.55 -19.30 2.74
CA ASP A 22 -21.29 -19.89 3.20
C ASP A 22 -21.44 -20.77 4.45
N LYS A 23 -22.49 -20.59 5.27
CA LYS A 23 -22.76 -21.45 6.44
C LYS A 23 -23.38 -22.78 6.02
N ASN A 24 -24.26 -22.77 5.01
CA ASN A 24 -24.91 -23.98 4.51
C ASN A 24 -23.94 -24.89 3.72
N GLU A 25 -22.94 -24.31 3.05
CA GLU A 25 -21.79 -25.07 2.50
C GLU A 25 -20.90 -25.63 3.62
N LYS A 26 -20.85 -24.97 4.77
CA LYS A 26 -20.07 -25.39 5.93
C LYS A 26 -20.72 -26.54 6.73
N ASP A 27 -22.01 -26.71 6.70
CA ASP A 27 -22.66 -27.85 7.37
C ASP A 27 -22.24 -29.21 6.77
N VAL A 28 -21.71 -29.19 5.54
CA VAL A 28 -21.06 -30.37 4.93
C VAL A 28 -19.57 -30.45 5.30
N VAL A 29 -18.94 -29.32 5.66
CA VAL A 29 -17.49 -29.18 5.98
C VAL A 29 -17.23 -29.05 7.49
N VAL A 30 -18.27 -28.79 8.31
CA VAL A 30 -18.15 -28.60 9.78
C VAL A 30 -17.54 -29.79 10.51
N VAL A 31 -17.55 -30.99 9.90
CA VAL A 31 -16.83 -32.16 10.46
C VAL A 31 -15.28 -31.99 10.34
N GLU A 32 -14.78 -31.10 9.46
CA GLU A 32 -13.34 -30.85 9.31
C GLU A 32 -12.87 -29.57 10.02
N GLU A 33 -13.76 -28.60 10.35
CA GLU A 33 -13.34 -27.34 11.01
C GLU A 33 -13.00 -27.50 12.52
N GLU A 34 -13.38 -28.60 13.17
CA GLU A 34 -13.05 -28.82 14.60
C GLU A 34 -11.54 -29.04 14.87
N HIS A 35 -10.72 -29.14 13.82
CA HIS A 35 -9.27 -29.36 13.93
C HIS A 35 -8.40 -28.44 13.04
N GLU A 36 -8.85 -27.24 12.63
CA GLU A 36 -7.90 -26.31 12.03
C GLU A 36 -6.79 -25.98 13.05
N LYS A 37 -5.63 -26.64 12.88
CA LYS A 37 -4.44 -26.33 13.67
C LYS A 37 -4.16 -24.82 13.58
N LYS A 38 -4.20 -24.14 14.70
CA LYS A 38 -3.87 -22.71 14.76
C LYS A 38 -2.38 -22.52 14.53
N ILE A 39 -2.01 -21.69 13.56
CA ILE A 39 -0.62 -21.29 13.35
C ILE A 39 -0.19 -20.40 14.51
N GLY A 40 0.84 -20.80 15.25
CA GLY A 40 1.44 -19.97 16.29
C GLY A 40 2.11 -18.72 15.70
N PHE A 41 2.16 -17.63 16.48
CA PHE A 41 2.76 -16.36 16.04
C PHE A 41 4.18 -16.54 15.47
N LEU A 42 5.06 -17.25 16.17
CA LEU A 42 6.43 -17.48 15.70
C LEU A 42 6.47 -18.39 14.46
N GLN A 43 5.54 -19.32 14.33
CA GLN A 43 5.46 -20.21 13.17
C GLN A 43 5.12 -19.44 11.89
N CYS A 44 4.41 -18.29 11.99
CA CYS A 44 4.15 -17.45 10.82
C CYS A 44 5.44 -17.00 10.11
N PHE A 45 6.54 -16.82 10.84
CA PHE A 45 7.83 -16.39 10.28
C PHE A 45 8.58 -17.50 9.52
N THR A 46 8.14 -18.75 9.60
CA THR A 46 8.74 -19.86 8.82
C THR A 46 8.30 -19.85 7.36
N PHE A 47 7.21 -19.15 7.03
CA PHE A 47 6.65 -19.12 5.68
C PHE A 47 7.23 -17.97 4.83
N LYS A 48 7.71 -18.31 3.62
CA LYS A 48 8.18 -17.30 2.65
C LYS A 48 7.10 -16.30 2.26
N GLN A 49 5.84 -16.70 2.30
CA GLN A 49 4.67 -15.84 2.03
C GLN A 49 4.56 -14.72 3.06
N THR A 50 4.83 -15.00 4.33
CA THR A 50 4.89 -13.97 5.38
C THR A 50 5.97 -12.95 5.07
N TRP A 51 7.18 -13.39 4.73
CA TRP A 51 8.28 -12.49 4.40
C TRP A 51 8.02 -11.67 3.14
N ALA A 52 7.37 -12.25 2.14
CA ALA A 52 6.95 -11.48 0.96
C ALA A 52 6.01 -10.34 1.35
N PHE A 53 5.01 -10.62 2.19
CA PHE A 53 4.10 -9.60 2.70
C PHE A 53 4.80 -8.56 3.57
N VAL A 54 5.67 -8.98 4.48
CA VAL A 54 6.50 -8.12 5.35
C VAL A 54 7.34 -7.15 4.53
N VAL A 55 8.09 -7.65 3.54
CA VAL A 55 8.94 -6.81 2.68
C VAL A 55 8.10 -5.85 1.84
N GLY A 56 7.00 -6.33 1.27
CA GLY A 56 6.10 -5.48 0.50
C GLY A 56 5.56 -4.30 1.32
N LYS A 57 5.13 -4.55 2.55
CA LYS A 57 4.65 -3.52 3.49
C LYS A 57 5.77 -2.60 3.95
N PHE A 58 6.91 -3.15 4.37
CA PHE A 58 8.07 -2.39 4.82
C PHE A 58 8.55 -1.37 3.79
N MET A 59 8.65 -1.78 2.52
CA MET A 59 9.15 -0.94 1.44
C MET A 59 8.16 0.16 1.02
N THR A 60 6.85 -0.08 1.12
CA THR A 60 5.88 0.79 0.47
C THR A 60 5.09 1.69 1.42
N ASP A 61 4.84 1.28 2.66
CA ASP A 61 4.06 2.09 3.60
C ASP A 61 4.76 3.39 3.96
N GLY A 62 6.10 3.37 4.08
CA GLY A 62 6.89 4.57 4.33
C GLY A 62 6.73 5.64 3.25
N VAL A 63 6.59 5.23 1.99
CA VAL A 63 6.37 6.13 0.85
C VAL A 63 5.02 6.84 0.98
N TRP A 64 3.96 6.11 1.33
CA TRP A 64 2.65 6.69 1.55
C TRP A 64 2.65 7.75 2.66
N TRP A 65 3.21 7.40 3.81
CA TRP A 65 3.31 8.33 4.93
C TRP A 65 4.20 9.53 4.61
N PHE A 66 5.25 9.34 3.79
CA PHE A 66 6.07 10.44 3.29
C PHE A 66 5.23 11.40 2.43
N PHE A 67 4.48 10.90 1.49
CA PHE A 67 3.61 11.73 0.64
C PHE A 67 2.59 12.50 1.48
N LEU A 68 2.01 11.88 2.49
CA LEU A 68 1.02 12.52 3.36
C LEU A 68 1.62 13.64 4.23
N PHE A 69 2.69 13.34 4.94
CA PHE A 69 3.19 14.24 5.97
C PHE A 69 4.17 15.29 5.44
N TRP A 70 4.92 14.99 4.40
CA TRP A 70 5.94 15.91 3.90
C TRP A 70 5.50 16.78 2.73
N THR A 71 4.40 16.48 2.05
CA THR A 71 3.89 17.34 0.96
C THR A 71 3.58 18.77 1.44
N PRO A 72 2.93 19.01 2.60
CA PRO A 72 2.76 20.35 3.12
C PRO A 72 4.08 21.10 3.33
N SER A 73 5.06 20.43 3.94
CA SER A 73 6.40 21.00 4.16
C SER A 73 7.14 21.25 2.85
N TYR A 74 7.00 20.35 1.87
CA TYR A 74 7.53 20.50 0.52
C TYR A 74 6.97 21.75 -0.18
N LEU A 75 5.65 21.93 -0.16
CA LEU A 75 5.00 23.09 -0.76
C LEU A 75 5.46 24.40 -0.12
N ASN A 76 5.61 24.41 1.19
CA ASN A 76 6.14 25.60 1.88
C ASN A 76 7.61 25.85 1.55
N THR A 77 8.45 24.81 1.55
CA THR A 77 9.88 24.94 1.28
C THR A 77 10.17 25.37 -0.16
N GLN A 78 9.46 24.76 -1.12
CA GLN A 78 9.74 24.95 -2.55
C GLN A 78 9.05 26.18 -3.13
N PHE A 79 7.87 26.56 -2.62
CA PHE A 79 7.00 27.58 -3.22
C PHE A 79 6.58 28.67 -2.24
N GLY A 80 6.92 28.56 -0.96
CA GLY A 80 6.42 29.47 0.08
C GLY A 80 4.90 29.34 0.36
N ILE A 81 4.24 28.29 -0.17
CA ILE A 81 2.80 28.09 -0.04
C ILE A 81 2.50 27.40 1.28
N LYS A 82 1.69 28.02 2.13
CA LYS A 82 1.18 27.43 3.36
C LYS A 82 -0.11 26.66 3.09
N THR A 83 -0.35 25.59 3.84
CA THR A 83 -1.60 24.81 3.74
C THR A 83 -2.84 25.59 4.19
N SER A 84 -2.66 26.67 4.93
CA SER A 84 -3.74 27.61 5.31
C SER A 84 -4.16 28.55 4.17
N ASP A 85 -3.33 28.69 3.15
CA ASP A 85 -3.62 29.60 2.03
C ASP A 85 -4.65 28.96 1.08
N PRO A 86 -5.51 29.72 0.41
CA PRO A 86 -6.50 29.17 -0.53
C PRO A 86 -5.87 28.25 -1.60
N LEU A 87 -4.70 28.65 -2.14
CA LEU A 87 -3.97 27.84 -3.10
C LEU A 87 -3.45 26.54 -2.45
N GLY A 88 -2.88 26.62 -1.24
CA GLY A 88 -2.40 25.46 -0.49
C GLY A 88 -3.51 24.47 -0.18
N MET A 89 -4.68 24.95 0.24
CA MET A 89 -5.87 24.11 0.45
C MET A 89 -6.29 23.42 -0.85
N GLY A 90 -6.32 24.15 -1.98
CA GLY A 90 -6.67 23.59 -3.29
C GLY A 90 -5.68 22.51 -3.74
N LEU A 91 -4.38 22.72 -3.54
CA LEU A 91 -3.34 21.76 -3.87
C LEU A 91 -3.47 20.47 -3.05
N ILE A 92 -3.67 20.59 -1.73
CA ILE A 92 -3.86 19.43 -0.85
C ILE A 92 -5.17 18.71 -1.16
N PHE A 93 -6.26 19.44 -1.39
CA PHE A 93 -7.52 18.84 -1.82
C PHE A 93 -7.34 18.03 -3.12
N THR A 94 -6.65 18.59 -4.10
CA THR A 94 -6.38 17.93 -5.39
C THR A 94 -5.56 16.66 -5.21
N LEU A 95 -4.54 16.67 -4.34
CA LEU A 95 -3.76 15.48 -4.00
C LEU A 95 -4.67 14.34 -3.51
N TYR A 96 -5.53 14.62 -2.53
CA TYR A 96 -6.44 13.60 -1.99
C TYR A 96 -7.52 13.19 -3.00
N ALA A 97 -8.04 14.12 -3.81
CA ALA A 97 -9.00 13.81 -4.85
C ALA A 97 -8.41 12.83 -5.89
N ILE A 98 -7.16 13.05 -6.32
CA ILE A 98 -6.46 12.12 -7.22
C ILE A 98 -6.26 10.76 -6.54
N THR A 99 -5.91 10.75 -5.26
CA THR A 99 -5.71 9.50 -4.50
C THR A 99 -6.98 8.62 -4.49
N MET A 100 -8.18 9.21 -4.56
CA MET A 100 -9.44 8.46 -4.65
C MET A 100 -9.57 7.62 -5.94
N LEU A 101 -8.78 7.88 -6.99
CA LEU A 101 -8.74 7.03 -8.19
C LEU A 101 -8.34 5.58 -7.88
N SER A 102 -7.75 5.33 -6.71
CA SER A 102 -7.44 3.98 -6.20
C SER A 102 -8.66 3.05 -6.10
N ILE A 103 -9.88 3.58 -6.07
CA ILE A 103 -11.12 2.79 -6.10
C ILE A 103 -11.12 1.82 -7.29
N TYR A 104 -10.57 2.22 -8.42
CA TYR A 104 -10.45 1.35 -9.59
C TYR A 104 -9.36 0.29 -9.47
N GLY A 105 -8.39 0.50 -8.57
CA GLY A 105 -7.25 -0.40 -8.38
C GLY A 105 -7.63 -1.78 -7.89
N GLY A 106 -8.66 -1.87 -7.05
CA GLY A 106 -9.21 -3.14 -6.57
C GLY A 106 -9.91 -3.97 -7.66
N LYS A 107 -10.39 -3.35 -8.74
CA LYS A 107 -11.06 -4.04 -9.87
C LYS A 107 -10.08 -4.70 -10.84
N LEU A 108 -8.83 -4.25 -10.90
CA LEU A 108 -7.87 -4.71 -11.89
C LEU A 108 -7.56 -6.22 -11.81
N PRO A 109 -7.33 -6.82 -10.63
CA PRO A 109 -7.18 -8.27 -10.51
C PRO A 109 -8.40 -9.04 -10.98
N THR A 110 -9.60 -8.58 -10.65
CA THR A 110 -10.86 -9.22 -11.09
C THR A 110 -10.97 -9.24 -12.62
N ILE A 111 -10.53 -8.17 -13.29
CA ILE A 111 -10.49 -8.12 -14.76
C ILE A 111 -9.53 -9.18 -15.30
N PHE A 112 -8.37 -9.38 -14.69
CA PHE A 112 -7.40 -10.40 -15.12
C PHE A 112 -7.91 -11.82 -14.86
N ILE A 113 -8.57 -12.06 -13.74
CA ILE A 113 -9.20 -13.35 -13.43
C ILE A 113 -10.27 -13.65 -14.49
N ASN A 114 -11.21 -12.73 -14.70
CA ASN A 114 -12.36 -12.96 -15.57
C ASN A 114 -11.99 -13.06 -17.06
N ARG A 115 -10.99 -12.28 -17.53
CA ARG A 115 -10.61 -12.25 -18.95
C ARG A 115 -9.53 -13.27 -19.32
N SER A 116 -8.64 -13.59 -18.40
CA SER A 116 -7.43 -14.39 -18.70
C SER A 116 -7.35 -15.69 -17.89
N GLY A 117 -8.36 -16.00 -17.06
CA GLY A 117 -8.37 -17.21 -16.23
C GLY A 117 -7.20 -17.28 -15.23
N MET A 118 -6.63 -16.13 -14.85
CA MET A 118 -5.49 -16.08 -13.91
C MET A 118 -5.94 -16.51 -12.52
N ASN A 119 -5.07 -17.22 -11.78
CA ASN A 119 -5.31 -17.44 -10.36
C ASN A 119 -5.26 -16.11 -9.57
N PRO A 120 -5.93 -16.00 -8.41
CA PRO A 120 -6.04 -14.76 -7.65
C PRO A 120 -4.69 -14.11 -7.33
N TYR A 121 -3.72 -14.87 -6.83
CA TYR A 121 -2.38 -14.38 -6.51
C TYR A 121 -1.66 -13.81 -7.74
N ALA A 122 -1.66 -14.52 -8.86
CA ALA A 122 -1.00 -14.05 -10.08
C ALA A 122 -1.67 -12.77 -10.62
N ALA A 123 -2.99 -12.69 -10.56
CA ALA A 123 -3.74 -11.50 -10.97
C ALA A 123 -3.39 -10.28 -10.09
N ARG A 124 -3.30 -10.48 -8.75
CA ARG A 124 -2.90 -9.40 -7.82
C ARG A 124 -1.45 -8.99 -8.04
N MET A 125 -0.53 -9.93 -8.18
CA MET A 125 0.89 -9.63 -8.45
C MET A 125 1.06 -8.87 -9.77
N LYS A 126 0.28 -9.19 -10.81
CA LYS A 126 0.29 -8.45 -12.07
C LYS A 126 -0.26 -7.03 -11.91
N ALA A 127 -1.36 -6.87 -11.18
CA ALA A 127 -1.93 -5.56 -10.87
C ALA A 127 -0.94 -4.70 -10.05
N MET A 128 -0.32 -5.29 -9.03
CA MET A 128 0.68 -4.63 -8.19
C MET A 128 1.91 -4.20 -9.01
N LEU A 129 2.35 -5.00 -9.99
CA LEU A 129 3.43 -4.58 -10.89
C LEU A 129 3.04 -3.32 -11.68
N ILE A 130 1.83 -3.27 -12.21
CA ILE A 130 1.33 -2.10 -12.93
C ILE A 130 1.35 -0.87 -11.99
N PHE A 131 0.82 -1.01 -10.78
CA PHE A 131 0.81 0.08 -9.81
C PHE A 131 2.22 0.49 -9.36
N ALA A 132 3.21 -0.42 -9.35
CA ALA A 132 4.58 -0.13 -9.00
C ALA A 132 5.29 0.83 -9.96
N PHE A 133 4.79 1.00 -11.19
CA PHE A 133 5.35 1.94 -12.15
C PHE A 133 4.89 3.39 -11.93
N PHE A 134 3.72 3.62 -11.34
CA PHE A 134 3.20 4.98 -11.19
C PHE A 134 4.02 5.86 -10.24
N PRO A 135 4.58 5.37 -9.12
CA PRO A 135 5.47 6.16 -8.27
C PRO A 135 6.72 6.69 -8.99
N LEU A 136 7.13 6.10 -10.12
CA LEU A 136 8.21 6.63 -10.94
C LEU A 136 7.93 8.05 -11.44
N LEU A 137 6.66 8.43 -11.60
CA LEU A 137 6.28 9.78 -11.98
C LEU A 137 6.73 10.84 -10.96
N VAL A 138 6.92 10.45 -9.70
CA VAL A 138 7.39 11.37 -8.65
C VAL A 138 8.83 11.85 -8.90
N LEU A 139 9.61 11.14 -9.74
CA LEU A 139 10.91 11.65 -10.23
C LEU A 139 10.79 12.99 -10.98
N LEU A 140 9.64 13.23 -11.59
CA LEU A 140 9.34 14.46 -12.30
C LEU A 140 8.82 15.57 -11.38
N ALA A 141 8.48 15.25 -10.13
CA ALA A 141 7.90 16.21 -9.19
C ALA A 141 8.81 17.40 -8.93
N GLN A 142 10.11 17.15 -8.67
CA GLN A 142 11.07 18.21 -8.40
C GLN A 142 11.41 19.04 -9.66
N PRO A 143 11.75 18.43 -10.82
CA PRO A 143 12.03 19.19 -12.05
C PRO A 143 10.81 20.00 -12.53
N LEU A 144 9.63 19.41 -12.60
CA LEU A 144 8.43 20.12 -13.05
C LEU A 144 7.89 21.10 -12.01
N GLY A 145 8.25 20.92 -10.75
CA GLY A 145 7.96 21.86 -9.68
C GLY A 145 8.57 23.26 -9.95
N THR A 146 9.63 23.37 -10.73
CA THR A 146 10.17 24.68 -11.13
C THR A 146 9.22 25.47 -12.03
N ILE A 147 8.26 24.79 -12.66
CA ILE A 147 7.27 25.40 -13.56
C ILE A 147 6.00 25.78 -12.79
N SER A 148 5.48 24.85 -11.97
CA SER A 148 4.24 25.08 -11.22
C SER A 148 4.09 24.11 -10.06
N PRO A 149 3.52 24.53 -8.91
CA PRO A 149 3.26 23.66 -7.75
C PRO A 149 2.22 22.55 -8.04
N TRP A 150 1.43 22.69 -9.09
CA TRP A 150 0.44 21.68 -9.48
C TRP A 150 1.09 20.37 -9.96
N PHE A 151 2.23 20.45 -10.66
CA PHE A 151 2.89 19.24 -11.17
C PHE A 151 3.33 18.28 -10.06
N PRO A 152 4.10 18.68 -9.05
CA PRO A 152 4.46 17.77 -7.97
C PRO A 152 3.23 17.23 -7.23
N VAL A 153 2.20 18.03 -7.00
CA VAL A 153 0.98 17.59 -6.32
C VAL A 153 0.25 16.51 -7.13
N ILE A 154 0.14 16.68 -8.46
CA ILE A 154 -0.46 15.67 -9.34
C ILE A 154 0.39 14.39 -9.34
N MET A 155 1.71 14.48 -9.47
CA MET A 155 2.61 13.32 -9.49
C MET A 155 2.56 12.54 -8.16
N ILE A 156 2.59 13.26 -7.03
CA ILE A 156 2.46 12.66 -5.70
C ILE A 156 1.05 12.06 -5.50
N GLY A 157 0.00 12.74 -5.96
CA GLY A 157 -1.38 12.23 -5.91
C GLY A 157 -1.55 10.92 -6.70
N ILE A 158 -0.97 10.83 -7.91
CA ILE A 158 -0.96 9.60 -8.71
C ILE A 158 -0.17 8.49 -7.98
N GLY A 159 0.99 8.81 -7.42
CA GLY A 159 1.75 7.89 -6.57
C GLY A 159 0.95 7.41 -5.38
N GLY A 160 0.18 8.28 -4.74
CA GLY A 160 -0.72 7.97 -3.64
C GLY A 160 -1.88 7.05 -4.06
N ALA A 161 -2.50 7.30 -5.23
CA ALA A 161 -3.53 6.43 -5.80
C ALA A 161 -2.97 5.03 -6.08
N ALA A 162 -1.76 4.96 -6.63
CA ALA A 162 -1.07 3.70 -6.87
C ALA A 162 -0.75 2.95 -5.56
N HIS A 163 -0.33 3.66 -4.50
CA HIS A 163 -0.12 3.06 -3.18
C HIS A 163 -1.41 2.44 -2.64
N GLN A 164 -2.51 3.14 -2.64
CA GLN A 164 -3.78 2.61 -2.12
C GLN A 164 -4.25 1.40 -2.92
N SER A 165 -4.07 1.43 -4.25
CA SER A 165 -4.34 0.29 -5.13
C SER A 165 -3.42 -0.90 -4.83
N TRP A 166 -2.14 -0.64 -4.59
CA TRP A 166 -1.16 -1.62 -4.14
C TRP A 166 -1.55 -2.21 -2.79
N SER A 167 -1.87 -1.36 -1.81
CA SER A 167 -2.21 -1.75 -0.45
C SER A 167 -3.42 -2.70 -0.42
N ALA A 168 -4.49 -2.39 -1.15
CA ALA A 168 -5.65 -3.26 -1.26
C ALA A 168 -5.29 -4.66 -1.78
N ASN A 169 -4.38 -4.74 -2.76
CA ASN A 169 -3.97 -5.99 -3.36
C ASN A 169 -3.01 -6.79 -2.47
N ILE A 170 -2.05 -6.15 -1.82
CA ILE A 170 -1.07 -6.85 -0.97
C ILE A 170 -1.75 -7.47 0.26
N PHE A 171 -2.71 -6.78 0.90
CA PHE A 171 -3.48 -7.36 1.99
C PHE A 171 -4.30 -8.57 1.54
N SER A 172 -4.88 -8.50 0.34
CA SER A 172 -5.66 -9.61 -0.20
C SER A 172 -4.80 -10.84 -0.53
N THR A 173 -3.49 -10.69 -0.82
CA THR A 173 -2.60 -11.86 -1.03
C THR A 173 -2.47 -12.72 0.23
N VAL A 174 -2.62 -12.13 1.41
CA VAL A 174 -2.62 -12.91 2.67
C VAL A 174 -3.86 -13.81 2.73
N GLY A 175 -5.05 -13.28 2.43
CA GLY A 175 -6.28 -14.07 2.37
C GLY A 175 -6.26 -15.16 1.29
N ASP A 176 -5.55 -14.93 0.19
CA ASP A 176 -5.44 -15.92 -0.88
C ASP A 176 -4.53 -17.12 -0.51
N MET A 177 -3.56 -16.94 0.39
CA MET A 177 -2.48 -17.92 0.63
C MET A 177 -2.50 -18.55 2.03
N PHE A 178 -3.08 -17.90 3.01
CA PHE A 178 -3.09 -18.35 4.40
C PHE A 178 -4.45 -18.89 4.82
N PRO A 179 -4.49 -19.89 5.73
CA PRO A 179 -5.74 -20.33 6.35
C PRO A 179 -6.34 -19.20 7.20
N LYS A 180 -7.66 -19.21 7.37
CA LYS A 180 -8.42 -18.16 8.08
C LYS A 180 -7.86 -17.86 9.47
N SER A 181 -7.41 -18.89 10.19
CA SER A 181 -6.83 -18.79 11.54
C SER A 181 -5.53 -17.97 11.60
N ALA A 182 -4.78 -17.83 10.50
CA ALA A 182 -3.50 -17.11 10.43
C ALA A 182 -3.60 -15.69 9.83
N ILE A 183 -4.68 -15.37 9.10
CA ILE A 183 -4.81 -14.12 8.34
C ILE A 183 -4.58 -12.89 9.24
N ALA A 184 -5.25 -12.83 10.40
CA ALA A 184 -5.14 -11.70 11.31
C ALA A 184 -3.71 -11.53 11.85
N THR A 185 -3.06 -12.64 12.21
CA THR A 185 -1.68 -12.64 12.73
C THR A 185 -0.68 -12.17 11.67
N VAL A 186 -0.75 -12.73 10.47
CA VAL A 186 0.14 -12.34 9.35
C VAL A 186 -0.08 -10.89 8.95
N THR A 187 -1.35 -10.44 8.91
CA THR A 187 -1.71 -9.05 8.65
C THR A 187 -1.11 -8.10 9.70
N GLY A 188 -1.16 -8.49 10.99
CA GLY A 188 -0.54 -7.73 12.08
C GLY A 188 0.98 -7.65 11.96
N ILE A 189 1.64 -8.75 11.61
CA ILE A 189 3.10 -8.80 11.38
C ILE A 189 3.49 -7.84 10.24
N GLY A 190 2.78 -7.88 9.11
CA GLY A 190 3.05 -6.96 8.00
C GLY A 190 2.73 -5.50 8.33
N GLY A 191 1.68 -5.25 9.11
CA GLY A 191 1.36 -3.91 9.60
C GLY A 191 2.46 -3.34 10.48
N MET A 192 3.02 -4.13 11.40
CA MET A 192 4.21 -3.77 12.18
C MET A 192 5.41 -3.45 11.29
N ALA A 193 5.69 -4.30 10.31
CA ALA A 193 6.81 -4.09 9.38
C ALA A 193 6.65 -2.79 8.58
N GLY A 194 5.44 -2.49 8.09
CA GLY A 194 5.10 -1.24 7.43
C GLY A 194 5.30 -0.03 8.34
N GLY A 195 4.90 -0.13 9.62
CA GLY A 195 5.13 0.92 10.62
C GLY A 195 6.61 1.19 10.87
N VAL A 196 7.43 0.13 11.00
CA VAL A 196 8.88 0.25 11.16
C VAL A 196 9.53 0.87 9.92
N GLY A 197 9.16 0.41 8.71
CA GLY A 197 9.65 0.98 7.45
C GLY A 197 9.31 2.47 7.33
N SER A 198 8.08 2.83 7.72
CA SER A 198 7.62 4.22 7.75
C SER A 198 8.43 5.06 8.72
N MET A 199 8.63 4.60 9.94
CA MET A 199 9.44 5.30 10.94
C MET A 199 10.87 5.55 10.44
N ILE A 200 11.50 4.56 9.83
CA ILE A 200 12.85 4.68 9.29
C ILE A 200 12.88 5.73 8.18
N LEU A 201 11.98 5.66 7.20
CA LEU A 201 11.96 6.60 6.08
C LEU A 201 11.70 8.03 6.55
N GLN A 202 10.75 8.25 7.48
CA GLN A 202 10.46 9.59 8.02
C GLN A 202 11.68 10.17 8.73
N LYS A 203 12.36 9.37 9.56
CA LYS A 203 13.56 9.80 10.28
C LYS A 203 14.72 10.10 9.33
N VAL A 204 14.96 9.24 8.34
CA VAL A 204 15.99 9.45 7.32
C VAL A 204 15.70 10.71 6.51
N ALA A 205 14.45 10.90 6.07
CA ALA A 205 14.04 12.10 5.34
C ALA A 205 14.26 13.37 6.16
N GLY A 206 13.80 13.40 7.42
CA GLY A 206 13.99 14.56 8.27
C GLY A 206 15.47 14.91 8.49
N ASN A 207 16.31 13.92 8.79
CA ASN A 207 17.75 14.13 8.97
C ASN A 207 18.42 14.60 7.66
N LEU A 208 18.03 14.02 6.53
CA LEU A 208 18.54 14.42 5.22
C LEU A 208 18.20 15.88 4.90
N PHE A 209 16.97 16.33 5.21
CA PHE A 209 16.57 17.71 4.94
C PHE A 209 17.34 18.71 5.79
N VAL A 210 17.58 18.41 7.06
CA VAL A 210 18.42 19.23 7.95
C VAL A 210 19.87 19.28 7.45
N TYR A 211 20.42 18.14 7.11
CA TYR A 211 21.79 18.04 6.58
C TYR A 211 21.93 18.78 5.25
N ALA A 212 21.02 18.55 4.31
CA ALA A 212 21.07 19.17 2.99
C ALA A 212 20.97 20.71 3.07
N ASP A 213 20.11 21.22 3.98
CA ASP A 213 19.95 22.64 4.21
C ASP A 213 21.23 23.25 4.84
N ALA A 214 21.74 22.64 5.90
CA ALA A 214 22.93 23.11 6.61
C ALA A 214 24.20 23.10 5.76
N THR A 215 24.37 22.09 4.90
CA THR A 215 25.57 21.93 4.04
C THR A 215 25.41 22.54 2.65
N GLN A 216 24.24 23.08 2.32
CA GLN A 216 23.88 23.52 0.97
C GLN A 216 24.19 22.43 -0.07
N MET A 217 23.85 21.16 0.29
CA MET A 217 24.10 20.00 -0.55
C MET A 217 23.47 20.18 -1.93
N THR A 218 24.20 19.83 -2.97
CA THR A 218 23.70 19.89 -4.35
C THR A 218 23.47 18.48 -4.91
N PHE A 219 22.29 18.27 -5.50
CA PHE A 219 21.93 17.03 -6.19
C PHE A 219 21.09 17.32 -7.42
N MET A 220 21.52 16.85 -8.59
CA MET A 220 20.82 16.99 -9.88
C MET A 220 20.38 18.43 -10.20
N GLY A 221 21.20 19.42 -9.84
CA GLY A 221 20.92 20.84 -10.09
C GLY A 221 20.09 21.56 -9.04
N PHE A 222 19.64 20.86 -8.00
CA PHE A 222 18.96 21.44 -6.84
C PHE A 222 19.90 21.57 -5.67
N THR A 223 19.77 22.63 -4.86
CA THR A 223 20.66 22.93 -3.74
C THR A 223 19.88 23.03 -2.44
N GLY A 224 20.49 22.60 -1.34
CA GLY A 224 19.90 22.65 -0.01
C GLY A 224 18.74 21.67 0.17
N LYS A 225 17.71 22.08 0.90
CA LYS A 225 16.53 21.24 1.20
C LYS A 225 15.80 20.70 -0.03
N PRO A 226 15.65 21.45 -1.15
CA PRO A 226 15.14 20.92 -2.42
C PRO A 226 15.91 19.70 -2.97
N ALA A 227 17.23 19.67 -2.82
CA ALA A 227 18.06 18.51 -3.19
C ALA A 227 17.70 17.29 -2.32
N GLY A 228 17.50 17.49 -1.01
CA GLY A 228 17.06 16.46 -0.08
C GLY A 228 15.71 15.85 -0.48
N TYR A 229 14.73 16.69 -0.83
CA TYR A 229 13.43 16.22 -1.32
C TYR A 229 13.58 15.38 -2.58
N PHE A 230 14.42 15.80 -3.52
CA PHE A 230 14.62 15.05 -4.75
C PHE A 230 15.21 13.66 -4.51
N ILE A 231 16.17 13.54 -3.59
CA ILE A 231 16.75 12.25 -3.18
C ILE A 231 15.65 11.33 -2.62
N ILE A 232 14.80 11.84 -1.73
CA ILE A 232 13.70 11.03 -1.17
C ILE A 232 12.68 10.65 -2.26
N PHE A 233 12.38 11.54 -3.20
CA PHE A 233 11.54 11.20 -4.34
C PHE A 233 12.15 10.07 -5.18
N CYS A 234 13.48 10.04 -5.37
CA CYS A 234 14.16 8.92 -6.03
C CYS A 234 13.98 7.60 -5.26
N VAL A 235 14.09 7.63 -3.94
CA VAL A 235 13.84 6.45 -3.09
C VAL A 235 12.37 6.00 -3.21
N CYS A 236 11.43 6.92 -3.09
CA CYS A 236 9.99 6.64 -3.21
C CYS A 236 9.62 6.05 -4.56
N ALA A 237 10.24 6.54 -5.63
CA ALA A 237 9.98 6.12 -7.00
C ALA A 237 10.30 4.65 -7.24
N VAL A 238 11.41 4.14 -6.67
CA VAL A 238 11.90 2.77 -6.91
C VAL A 238 11.43 1.76 -5.86
N ALA A 239 10.96 2.21 -4.70
CA ALA A 239 10.61 1.36 -3.56
C ALA A 239 9.61 0.26 -3.92
N TYR A 240 8.59 0.57 -4.72
CA TYR A 240 7.56 -0.38 -5.13
C TYR A 240 8.09 -1.46 -6.06
N LEU A 241 8.93 -1.09 -7.03
CA LEU A 241 9.54 -2.04 -7.96
C LEU A 241 10.49 -2.99 -7.23
N ILE A 242 11.29 -2.46 -6.29
CA ILE A 242 12.17 -3.27 -5.43
C ILE A 242 11.32 -4.20 -4.57
N GLY A 243 10.31 -3.67 -3.88
CA GLY A 243 9.39 -4.46 -3.05
C GLY A 243 8.71 -5.57 -3.85
N TRP A 244 8.17 -5.25 -5.03
CA TRP A 244 7.54 -6.23 -5.92
C TRP A 244 8.52 -7.33 -6.34
N THR A 245 9.73 -6.95 -6.73
CA THR A 245 10.76 -7.89 -7.17
C THR A 245 11.11 -8.88 -6.08
N ILE A 246 11.34 -8.41 -4.84
CA ILE A 246 11.66 -9.26 -3.70
C ILE A 246 10.46 -10.17 -3.37
N MET A 247 9.23 -9.65 -3.36
CA MET A 247 8.02 -10.45 -3.16
C MET A 247 7.93 -11.57 -4.20
N LYS A 248 8.22 -11.26 -5.47
CA LYS A 248 8.18 -12.24 -6.57
C LYS A 248 9.28 -13.29 -6.48
N ILE A 249 10.46 -12.94 -5.97
CA ILE A 249 11.55 -13.87 -5.70
C ILE A 249 11.16 -14.82 -4.55
N LEU A 250 10.58 -14.29 -3.47
CA LEU A 250 10.20 -15.09 -2.29
C LEU A 250 9.03 -16.04 -2.60
N VAL A 251 8.05 -15.57 -3.39
CA VAL A 251 6.85 -16.33 -3.76
C VAL A 251 6.66 -16.26 -5.29
N PRO A 252 7.42 -17.05 -6.05
CA PRO A 252 7.37 -17.01 -7.52
C PRO A 252 6.06 -17.56 -8.09
N LYS A 253 5.42 -18.49 -7.38
CA LYS A 253 4.16 -19.15 -7.79
C LYS A 253 3.16 -19.16 -6.65
N TYR A 254 1.87 -19.18 -7.01
CA TYR A 254 0.79 -19.36 -6.06
C TYR A 254 0.94 -20.68 -5.31
N LYS A 255 0.95 -20.62 -3.98
CA LYS A 255 0.98 -21.78 -3.10
C LYS A 255 0.21 -21.46 -1.84
N VAL A 256 -0.91 -22.16 -1.64
CA VAL A 256 -1.68 -22.13 -0.38
C VAL A 256 -0.89 -22.86 0.69
N ILE A 257 -0.90 -22.31 1.90
CA ILE A 257 -0.30 -22.94 3.08
C ILE A 257 -1.36 -23.89 3.64
N VAL A 258 -1.04 -25.19 3.55
CA VAL A 258 -1.81 -26.26 4.18
C VAL A 258 -1.06 -26.69 5.44
N LEU A 259 -1.76 -26.82 6.54
CA LEU A 259 -1.22 -27.29 7.82
C LEU A 259 -1.36 -28.81 7.87
N GLU A 260 -0.25 -29.50 7.89
CA GLU A 260 -0.17 -30.94 8.13
C GLU A 260 -0.33 -31.29 9.61
#